data_73b593dda147233fa304562fe5de40ab
#
_entry.id   73b593dda147233fa304562fe5de40ab
#
_cell.length_a   1.000
_cell.length_b   1.000
_cell.length_c   1.000
_cell.angle_alpha   90.00
_cell.angle_beta   90.00
_cell.angle_gamma   90.00
#
_symmetry.space_group_name_H-M   'P 1'
#
loop_
_entity.id
_entity.type
_entity.pdbx_description
1 polymer ?
#
loop_
_entity_poly.entity_id
_entity_poly.type
_entity_poly.pdbx_seq_one_letter_code
_entity_poly.pdbx_strand_id
1 'polypeptide(L)'
;MGANALVGEPLSKEKLLELAIDIEGHPDNVVPSLLGGLCMTAKAASQRWSVVRCEWTPSVKAVVAIPSIRLSTSEARRAMPKSIPVGDAVVNLGALTLLLQGLRTGNGDLISDGMHDRLHEPYRWRLIKGGDQVKQAAIEAGAWGCAISGAGPSVLALCEEDKGPAVS
;
A
#
# COMPACT_ATOMS: atom_id res chain seq x y z
N MET A 1 16.95 -5.02 13.04
CA MET A 1 16.79 -6.20 13.91
C MET A 1 18.11 -6.97 14.05
N GLY A 2 18.77 -7.41 12.98
CA GLY A 2 20.01 -8.20 13.07
C GLY A 2 21.12 -7.54 13.90
N ALA A 3 21.42 -6.25 13.69
CA ALA A 3 22.42 -5.54 14.48
C ALA A 3 22.08 -5.50 15.98
N ASN A 4 20.80 -5.34 16.34
CA ASN A 4 20.36 -5.35 17.73
C ASN A 4 20.59 -6.74 18.38
N ALA A 5 20.29 -7.81 17.63
CA ALA A 5 20.53 -9.17 18.12
C ALA A 5 22.01 -9.46 18.34
N LEU A 6 22.89 -8.98 17.45
CA LEU A 6 24.34 -9.17 17.56
C LEU A 6 24.97 -8.52 18.79
N VAL A 7 24.34 -7.46 19.34
CA VAL A 7 24.82 -6.75 20.53
C VAL A 7 24.01 -7.06 21.80
N GLY A 8 23.26 -8.17 21.79
CA GLY A 8 22.52 -8.64 22.98
C GLY A 8 21.16 -7.98 23.21
N GLU A 9 20.53 -7.48 22.15
CA GLU A 9 19.15 -6.92 22.12
C GLU A 9 18.89 -5.77 23.11
N PRO A 10 19.76 -4.73 23.19
CA PRO A 10 19.59 -3.65 24.13
C PRO A 10 18.35 -2.77 23.85
N LEU A 11 17.75 -2.85 22.65
CA LEU A 11 16.61 -2.04 22.26
C LEU A 11 15.34 -2.89 22.12
N SER A 12 14.22 -2.39 22.64
CA SER A 12 12.92 -2.98 22.43
C SER A 12 12.47 -2.86 20.95
N LYS A 13 11.46 -3.64 20.55
CA LYS A 13 10.90 -3.58 19.18
C LYS A 13 10.33 -2.19 18.88
N GLU A 14 9.70 -1.55 19.86
CA GLU A 14 9.15 -0.19 19.73
C GLU A 14 10.26 0.81 19.45
N LYS A 15 11.39 0.71 20.18
CA LYS A 15 12.53 1.60 19.98
C LYS A 15 13.23 1.37 18.65
N LEU A 16 13.31 0.13 18.20
CA LEU A 16 13.81 -0.20 16.86
C LEU A 16 12.91 0.37 15.77
N LEU A 17 11.59 0.33 15.97
CA LEU A 17 10.62 0.88 15.04
C LEU A 17 10.75 2.40 14.92
N GLU A 18 10.83 3.12 16.06
CA GLU A 18 11.06 4.56 16.08
C GLU A 18 12.34 4.93 15.31
N LEU A 19 13.46 4.28 15.62
CA LEU A 19 14.73 4.52 14.93
C LEU A 19 14.66 4.25 13.44
N ALA A 20 13.99 3.16 13.05
CA ALA A 20 13.86 2.80 11.64
C ALA A 20 13.00 3.82 10.88
N ILE A 21 11.93 4.34 11.50
CA ILE A 21 11.10 5.41 10.93
C ILE A 21 11.90 6.71 10.82
N ASP A 22 12.69 7.04 11.82
CA ASP A 22 13.52 8.27 11.82
C ASP A 22 14.58 8.23 10.71
N ILE A 23 15.19 7.07 10.47
CA ILE A 23 16.18 6.88 9.40
C ILE A 23 15.55 6.96 8.01
N GLU A 24 14.40 6.31 7.80
CA GLU A 24 13.70 6.28 6.50
C GLU A 24 12.94 7.58 6.21
N GLY A 25 12.50 8.28 7.27
CA GLY A 25 11.73 9.53 7.19
C GLY A 25 10.21 9.32 7.13
N HIS A 26 9.72 8.09 6.88
CA HIS A 26 8.30 7.74 6.98
C HIS A 26 8.09 6.23 7.20
N PRO A 27 6.91 5.83 7.74
CA PRO A 27 6.70 4.50 8.30
C PRO A 27 6.23 3.43 7.31
N ASP A 28 5.73 3.79 6.14
CA ASP A 28 4.91 2.97 5.25
C ASP A 28 5.56 1.63 4.84
N ASN A 29 6.85 1.61 4.55
CA ASN A 29 7.59 0.38 4.23
C ASN A 29 8.25 -0.24 5.47
N VAL A 30 8.73 0.59 6.39
CA VAL A 30 9.51 0.16 7.56
C VAL A 30 8.64 -0.63 8.55
N VAL A 31 7.43 -0.14 8.81
CA VAL A 31 6.52 -0.76 9.78
C VAL A 31 6.12 -2.17 9.36
N PRO A 32 5.56 -2.41 8.15
CA PRO A 32 5.20 -3.77 7.75
C PRO A 32 6.41 -4.68 7.58
N SER A 33 7.59 -4.16 7.23
CA SER A 33 8.83 -4.95 7.16
C SER A 33 9.27 -5.44 8.55
N LEU A 34 9.00 -4.68 9.60
CA LEU A 34 9.40 -5.00 10.97
C LEU A 34 8.35 -5.86 11.69
N LEU A 35 7.06 -5.56 11.49
CA LEU A 35 5.95 -6.17 12.23
C LEU A 35 5.27 -7.31 11.45
N GLY A 36 5.37 -7.31 10.14
CA GLY A 36 4.63 -8.19 9.24
C GLY A 36 3.14 -7.89 9.19
N GLY A 37 2.46 -8.48 8.20
CA GLY A 37 1.03 -8.34 8.00
C GLY A 37 0.59 -6.99 7.47
N LEU A 38 -0.72 -6.71 7.55
CA LEU A 38 -1.30 -5.43 7.18
C LEU A 38 -1.10 -4.43 8.32
N CYS A 39 -0.41 -3.32 8.02
CA CYS A 39 -0.16 -2.26 9.00
C CYS A 39 -0.75 -0.94 8.52
N MET A 40 -1.46 -0.26 9.40
CA MET A 40 -1.86 1.14 9.22
C MET A 40 -0.93 2.03 10.03
N THR A 41 -0.52 3.14 9.42
CA THR A 41 0.28 4.15 10.09
C THR A 41 -0.29 5.53 9.82
N ALA A 42 -0.39 6.33 10.86
CA ALA A 42 -0.83 7.72 10.76
C ALA A 42 -0.05 8.61 11.73
N LYS A 43 0.19 9.84 11.33
CA LYS A 43 0.80 10.82 12.24
C LYS A 43 -0.30 11.41 13.11
N ALA A 44 -0.23 11.19 14.42
CA ALA A 44 -1.18 11.74 15.37
C ALA A 44 -1.03 13.26 15.50
N ALA A 45 -2.04 13.93 16.06
CA ALA A 45 -1.96 15.37 16.39
C ALA A 45 -0.78 15.70 17.31
N SER A 46 -0.37 14.77 18.17
CA SER A 46 0.85 14.84 19.00
C SER A 46 2.18 14.72 18.23
N GLN A 47 2.13 14.66 16.90
CA GLN A 47 3.27 14.43 16.00
C GLN A 47 3.95 13.06 16.14
N ARG A 48 3.45 12.17 17.00
CA ARG A 48 3.91 10.77 17.08
C ARG A 48 3.23 9.92 16.02
N TRP A 49 3.92 8.87 15.57
CA TRP A 49 3.35 7.87 14.69
C TRP A 49 2.45 6.92 15.49
N SER A 50 1.20 6.80 15.04
CA SER A 50 0.31 5.72 15.45
C SER A 50 0.49 4.56 14.51
N VAL A 51 0.70 3.37 15.05
CA VAL A 51 0.91 2.13 14.30
C VAL A 51 -0.12 1.12 14.76
N VAL A 52 -0.90 0.60 13.83
CA VAL A 52 -1.94 -0.40 14.09
C VAL A 52 -1.73 -1.57 13.16
N ARG A 53 -1.62 -2.77 13.70
CA ARG A 53 -1.66 -4.00 12.90
C ARG A 53 -3.12 -4.40 12.70
N CYS A 54 -3.52 -4.57 11.45
CA CYS A 54 -4.89 -4.86 11.05
C CYS A 54 -5.08 -6.34 10.74
N GLU A 55 -6.31 -6.79 10.88
CA GLU A 55 -6.72 -8.11 10.42
C GLU A 55 -6.77 -8.13 8.88
N TRP A 56 -6.33 -9.23 8.33
CA TRP A 56 -6.39 -9.56 6.91
C TRP A 56 -6.95 -10.96 6.80
N THR A 57 -8.08 -11.12 6.11
CA THR A 57 -8.65 -12.46 5.92
C THR A 57 -7.82 -13.29 4.92
N PRO A 58 -7.57 -14.58 5.18
CA PRO A 58 -6.85 -15.46 4.27
C PRO A 58 -7.50 -15.63 2.89
N SER A 59 -8.82 -15.38 2.77
CA SER A 59 -9.55 -15.45 1.50
C SER A 59 -9.15 -14.35 0.50
N VAL A 60 -8.47 -13.31 0.93
CA VAL A 60 -7.95 -12.26 0.06
C VAL A 60 -6.50 -12.54 -0.30
N LYS A 61 -6.19 -12.59 -1.59
CA LYS A 61 -4.84 -12.75 -2.13
C LYS A 61 -4.32 -11.44 -2.69
N ALA A 62 -3.07 -11.13 -2.35
CA ALA A 62 -2.33 -10.04 -2.98
C ALA A 62 -1.39 -10.62 -4.05
N VAL A 63 -1.47 -10.08 -5.25
CA VAL A 63 -0.60 -10.41 -6.39
C VAL A 63 0.18 -9.16 -6.75
N VAL A 64 1.50 -9.26 -6.85
CA VAL A 64 2.38 -8.12 -7.13
C VAL A 64 3.09 -8.33 -8.47
N ALA A 65 2.88 -7.40 -9.41
CA ALA A 65 3.64 -7.33 -10.64
C ALA A 65 4.82 -6.36 -10.45
N ILE A 66 6.04 -6.85 -10.70
CA ILE A 66 7.28 -6.08 -10.55
C ILE A 66 7.90 -5.91 -11.93
N PRO A 67 7.70 -4.74 -12.59
CA PRO A 67 8.26 -4.50 -13.91
C PRO A 67 9.78 -4.25 -13.83
N SER A 68 10.48 -4.50 -14.95
CA SER A 68 11.92 -4.26 -15.06
C SER A 68 12.30 -2.77 -15.19
N ILE A 69 11.33 -1.89 -15.36
CA ILE A 69 11.55 -0.43 -15.42
C ILE A 69 11.89 0.14 -14.05
N ARG A 70 12.65 1.24 -14.05
CA ARG A 70 12.94 1.96 -12.80
C ARG A 70 12.14 3.26 -12.75
N LEU A 71 11.50 3.51 -11.62
CA LEU A 71 10.85 4.77 -11.30
C LEU A 71 11.34 5.23 -9.93
N SER A 72 11.94 6.41 -9.86
CA SER A 72 12.40 6.94 -8.58
C SER A 72 11.22 7.52 -7.77
N THR A 73 11.27 7.38 -6.44
CA THR A 73 10.28 7.99 -5.54
C THR A 73 10.21 9.51 -5.74
N SER A 74 11.34 10.16 -6.07
CA SER A 74 11.38 11.59 -6.35
C SER A 74 10.62 11.98 -7.63
N GLU A 75 10.66 11.15 -8.67
CA GLU A 75 9.87 11.36 -9.89
C GLU A 75 8.38 11.19 -9.62
N ALA A 76 8.00 10.12 -8.90
CA ALA A 76 6.62 9.89 -8.49
C ALA A 76 6.06 11.04 -7.63
N ARG A 77 6.88 11.61 -6.74
CA ARG A 77 6.50 12.79 -5.93
C ARG A 77 6.37 14.06 -6.79
N ARG A 78 7.26 14.29 -7.75
CA ARG A 78 7.16 15.45 -8.67
C ARG A 78 5.93 15.43 -9.57
N ALA A 79 5.38 14.25 -9.86
CA ALA A 79 4.16 14.13 -10.64
C ALA A 79 2.91 14.59 -9.89
N MET A 80 2.98 14.72 -8.58
CA MET A 80 1.83 15.09 -7.75
C MET A 80 1.48 16.58 -7.91
N PRO A 81 0.18 16.94 -7.93
CA PRO A 81 -0.26 18.32 -7.95
C PRO A 81 0.02 19.00 -6.61
N LYS A 82 0.15 20.34 -6.62
CA LYS A 82 0.34 21.14 -5.40
C LYS A 82 -0.93 21.25 -4.56
N SER A 83 -2.08 21.04 -5.15
CA SER A 83 -3.40 21.07 -4.51
C SER A 83 -4.33 20.08 -5.16
N ILE A 84 -5.30 19.61 -4.42
CA ILE A 84 -6.32 18.65 -4.87
C ILE A 84 -7.70 19.19 -4.52
N PRO A 85 -8.76 18.84 -5.29
CA PRO A 85 -10.13 19.16 -4.94
C PRO A 85 -10.52 18.49 -3.61
N VAL A 86 -11.27 19.20 -2.77
CA VAL A 86 -11.78 18.65 -1.50
C VAL A 86 -12.61 17.39 -1.73
N GLY A 87 -13.40 17.35 -2.83
CA GLY A 87 -14.20 16.18 -3.20
C GLY A 87 -13.36 14.93 -3.42
N ASP A 88 -12.17 15.05 -4.02
CA ASP A 88 -11.26 13.90 -4.23
C ASP A 88 -10.66 13.41 -2.91
N ALA A 89 -10.36 14.31 -1.98
CA ALA A 89 -9.93 13.93 -0.64
C ALA A 89 -11.04 13.17 0.12
N VAL A 90 -12.29 13.62 0.03
CA VAL A 90 -13.44 12.93 0.64
C VAL A 90 -13.64 11.54 0.05
N VAL A 91 -13.53 11.39 -1.28
CA VAL A 91 -13.60 10.07 -1.94
C VAL A 91 -12.51 9.14 -1.41
N ASN A 92 -11.25 9.58 -1.32
CA ASN A 92 -10.17 8.75 -0.82
C ASN A 92 -10.33 8.33 0.66
N LEU A 93 -10.86 9.22 1.51
CA LEU A 93 -11.17 8.86 2.89
C LEU A 93 -12.25 7.76 2.96
N GLY A 94 -13.30 7.88 2.15
CA GLY A 94 -14.33 6.84 2.01
C GLY A 94 -13.74 5.53 1.47
N ALA A 95 -12.97 5.58 0.40
CA ALA A 95 -12.34 4.42 -0.21
C ALA A 95 -11.45 3.66 0.79
N LEU A 96 -10.64 4.37 1.60
CA LEU A 96 -9.82 3.75 2.63
C LEU A 96 -10.67 2.97 3.64
N THR A 97 -11.81 3.49 4.08
CA THR A 97 -12.68 2.79 5.03
C THR A 97 -13.31 1.54 4.43
N LEU A 98 -13.74 1.60 3.16
CA LEU A 98 -14.27 0.45 2.43
C LEU A 98 -13.19 -0.62 2.24
N LEU A 99 -11.98 -0.24 1.82
CA LEU A 99 -10.85 -1.15 1.64
C LEU A 99 -10.51 -1.90 2.92
N LEU A 100 -10.39 -1.20 4.05
CA LEU A 100 -10.06 -1.83 5.33
C LEU A 100 -11.14 -2.83 5.76
N GLN A 101 -12.42 -2.48 5.60
CA GLN A 101 -13.52 -3.39 5.89
C GLN A 101 -13.52 -4.59 4.93
N GLY A 102 -13.31 -4.35 3.64
CA GLY A 102 -13.22 -5.40 2.61
C GLY A 102 -12.09 -6.40 2.90
N LEU A 103 -10.90 -5.92 3.22
CA LEU A 103 -9.75 -6.76 3.59
C LEU A 103 -10.00 -7.60 4.84
N ARG A 104 -10.74 -7.08 5.81
CA ARG A 104 -11.09 -7.79 7.04
C ARG A 104 -12.13 -8.88 6.80
N THR A 105 -13.11 -8.64 5.92
CA THR A 105 -14.27 -9.53 5.71
C THR A 105 -14.15 -10.41 4.48
N GLY A 106 -13.24 -10.14 3.55
CA GLY A 106 -13.15 -10.81 2.25
C GLY A 106 -14.22 -10.34 1.25
N ASN A 107 -14.86 -9.20 1.49
CA ASN A 107 -15.88 -8.67 0.59
C ASN A 107 -15.23 -7.97 -0.62
N GLY A 108 -15.33 -8.60 -1.80
CA GLY A 108 -14.72 -8.13 -3.04
C GLY A 108 -15.27 -6.80 -3.53
N ASP A 109 -16.57 -6.52 -3.36
CA ASP A 109 -17.18 -5.26 -3.76
C ASP A 109 -16.60 -4.09 -2.95
N LEU A 110 -16.46 -4.28 -1.62
CA LEU A 110 -15.85 -3.27 -0.75
C LEU A 110 -14.36 -3.06 -1.07
N ILE A 111 -13.65 -4.13 -1.46
CA ILE A 111 -12.25 -4.02 -1.90
C ILE A 111 -12.19 -3.25 -3.22
N SER A 112 -13.04 -3.58 -4.19
CA SER A 112 -13.10 -2.92 -5.48
C SER A 112 -13.33 -1.42 -5.33
N ASP A 113 -14.38 -1.04 -4.60
CA ASP A 113 -14.69 0.38 -4.31
C ASP A 113 -13.58 1.06 -3.51
N GLY A 114 -12.97 0.32 -2.58
CA GLY A 114 -11.91 0.81 -1.70
C GLY A 114 -10.55 1.00 -2.37
N MET A 115 -10.32 0.39 -3.54
CA MET A 115 -9.10 0.57 -4.33
C MET A 115 -9.15 1.76 -5.30
N HIS A 116 -10.19 2.58 -5.24
CA HIS A 116 -10.27 3.81 -6.03
C HIS A 116 -9.46 4.94 -5.38
N ASP A 117 -8.39 5.35 -6.07
CA ASP A 117 -7.55 6.48 -5.65
C ASP A 117 -7.69 7.67 -6.60
N ARG A 118 -8.03 8.84 -6.06
CA ARG A 118 -8.09 10.12 -6.77
C ARG A 118 -6.94 11.07 -6.43
N LEU A 119 -6.07 10.68 -5.47
CA LEU A 119 -5.00 11.54 -4.99
C LEU A 119 -3.65 11.26 -5.65
N HIS A 120 -3.33 10.00 -5.95
CA HIS A 120 -2.01 9.60 -6.44
C HIS A 120 -2.07 8.97 -7.82
N GLU A 121 -2.93 7.98 -8.01
CA GLU A 121 -3.01 7.19 -9.24
C GLU A 121 -3.24 8.02 -10.50
N PRO A 122 -4.16 9.01 -10.55
CA PRO A 122 -4.38 9.80 -11.76
C PRO A 122 -3.12 10.51 -12.29
N TYR A 123 -2.15 10.74 -11.40
CA TYR A 123 -0.90 11.43 -11.73
C TYR A 123 0.27 10.50 -11.96
N ARG A 124 0.25 9.30 -11.34
CA ARG A 124 1.38 8.35 -11.35
C ARG A 124 1.27 7.26 -12.40
N TRP A 125 0.06 6.80 -12.78
CA TRP A 125 -0.11 5.76 -13.78
C TRP A 125 0.62 6.04 -15.09
N ARG A 126 0.61 7.28 -15.56
CA ARG A 126 1.31 7.72 -16.78
C ARG A 126 2.84 7.53 -16.73
N LEU A 127 3.41 7.35 -15.54
CA LEU A 127 4.84 7.09 -15.36
C LEU A 127 5.19 5.60 -15.51
N ILE A 128 4.20 4.74 -15.49
CA ILE A 128 4.36 3.29 -15.55
C ILE A 128 3.97 2.83 -16.94
N LYS A 129 4.97 2.70 -17.82
CA LYS A 129 4.74 2.23 -19.19
C LYS A 129 4.14 0.82 -19.16
N GLY A 130 2.96 0.64 -19.80
CA GLY A 130 2.24 -0.63 -19.79
C GLY A 130 1.40 -0.86 -18.53
N GLY A 131 1.36 0.08 -17.59
CA GLY A 131 0.62 -0.06 -16.33
C GLY A 131 -0.89 -0.25 -16.52
N ASP A 132 -1.49 0.49 -17.45
CA ASP A 132 -2.92 0.36 -17.76
C ASP A 132 -3.26 -1.02 -18.31
N GLN A 133 -2.39 -1.59 -19.16
CA GLN A 133 -2.56 -2.94 -19.69
C GLN A 133 -2.45 -4.00 -18.60
N VAL A 134 -1.51 -3.84 -17.65
CA VAL A 134 -1.37 -4.73 -16.49
C VAL A 134 -2.61 -4.64 -15.61
N LYS A 135 -3.09 -3.43 -15.33
CA LYS A 135 -4.33 -3.22 -14.55
C LYS A 135 -5.53 -3.89 -15.22
N GLN A 136 -5.70 -3.67 -16.51
CA GLN A 136 -6.81 -4.24 -17.27
C GLN A 136 -6.75 -5.79 -17.28
N ALA A 137 -5.58 -6.36 -17.54
CA ALA A 137 -5.38 -7.80 -17.54
C ALA A 137 -5.65 -8.43 -16.16
N ALA A 138 -5.24 -7.78 -15.07
CA ALA A 138 -5.53 -8.25 -13.73
C ALA A 138 -7.04 -8.29 -13.44
N ILE A 139 -7.78 -7.24 -13.83
CA ILE A 139 -9.25 -7.19 -13.66
C ILE A 139 -9.93 -8.27 -14.50
N GLU A 140 -9.53 -8.45 -15.76
CA GLU A 140 -10.06 -9.49 -16.65
C GLU A 140 -9.79 -10.91 -16.12
N ALA A 141 -8.66 -11.09 -15.42
CA ALA A 141 -8.32 -12.35 -14.75
C ALA A 141 -9.07 -12.58 -13.43
N GLY A 142 -9.87 -11.62 -12.97
CA GLY A 142 -10.72 -11.73 -11.78
C GLY A 142 -10.21 -11.01 -10.54
N ALA A 143 -9.27 -10.06 -10.68
CA ALA A 143 -8.93 -9.17 -9.58
C ALA A 143 -10.09 -8.19 -9.29
N TRP A 144 -10.36 -7.94 -8.03
CA TRP A 144 -11.33 -6.95 -7.59
C TRP A 144 -10.83 -5.51 -7.80
N GLY A 145 -9.50 -5.34 -7.77
CA GLY A 145 -8.86 -4.06 -8.00
C GLY A 145 -7.37 -4.22 -8.24
N CYS A 146 -6.78 -3.18 -8.85
CA CYS A 146 -5.36 -3.13 -9.15
C CYS A 146 -4.86 -1.70 -8.97
N ALA A 147 -3.85 -1.51 -8.15
CA ALA A 147 -3.32 -0.22 -7.72
C ALA A 147 -1.79 -0.16 -7.83
N ILE A 148 -1.24 1.04 -7.84
CA ILE A 148 0.21 1.24 -7.75
C ILE A 148 0.68 0.89 -6.34
N SER A 149 1.69 0.03 -6.23
CA SER A 149 2.32 -0.31 -4.96
C SER A 149 3.35 0.76 -4.56
N GLY A 150 3.05 1.50 -3.50
CA GLY A 150 3.90 2.58 -3.01
C GLY A 150 4.07 3.71 -4.04
N ALA A 151 5.31 4.04 -4.39
CA ALA A 151 5.60 5.04 -5.43
C ALA A 151 5.50 4.46 -6.86
N GLY A 152 5.39 3.15 -7.00
CA GLY A 152 5.59 2.41 -8.24
C GLY A 152 7.08 2.08 -8.48
N PRO A 153 7.42 1.45 -9.60
CA PRO A 153 6.55 1.03 -10.69
C PRO A 153 5.80 -0.29 -10.43
N SER A 154 6.01 -0.93 -9.29
CA SER A 154 5.28 -2.16 -8.94
C SER A 154 3.79 -1.89 -8.80
N VAL A 155 3.00 -2.90 -9.16
CA VAL A 155 1.54 -2.85 -9.16
C VAL A 155 1.02 -3.97 -8.30
N LEU A 156 0.00 -3.70 -7.49
CA LEU A 156 -0.64 -4.63 -6.58
C LEU A 156 -2.07 -4.89 -7.04
N ALA A 157 -2.42 -6.15 -7.27
CA ALA A 157 -3.79 -6.58 -7.47
C ALA A 157 -4.31 -7.35 -6.23
N LEU A 158 -5.58 -7.20 -5.93
CA LEU A 158 -6.27 -7.96 -4.88
C LEU A 158 -7.37 -8.81 -5.51
N CYS A 159 -7.42 -10.08 -5.14
CA CYS A 159 -8.38 -11.04 -5.66
C CYS A 159 -8.78 -12.06 -4.60
N GLU A 160 -9.74 -12.91 -4.90
CA GLU A 160 -10.02 -14.10 -4.12
C GLU A 160 -8.83 -15.08 -4.18
N GLU A 161 -8.63 -15.86 -3.14
CA GLU A 161 -7.44 -16.71 -2.99
C GLU A 161 -7.27 -17.68 -4.18
N ASP A 162 -8.37 -18.29 -4.65
CA ASP A 162 -8.38 -19.23 -5.78
C ASP A 162 -8.10 -18.57 -7.13
N LYS A 163 -8.29 -17.25 -7.27
CA LYS A 163 -7.99 -16.45 -8.46
C LYS A 163 -6.53 -16.03 -8.55
N GLY A 164 -5.77 -16.14 -7.47
CA GLY A 164 -4.36 -15.74 -7.43
C GLY A 164 -3.52 -16.26 -8.59
N PRO A 165 -3.58 -17.56 -8.97
CA PRO A 165 -2.83 -18.08 -10.12
C PRO A 165 -3.23 -17.50 -11.49
N ALA A 166 -4.48 -17.08 -11.68
CA ALA A 166 -4.93 -16.47 -12.91
C ALA A 166 -4.55 -14.99 -13.03
N VAL A 167 -4.42 -14.31 -11.89
CA VAL A 167 -4.08 -12.88 -11.80
C VAL A 167 -2.56 -12.65 -11.81
N SER A 168 -1.75 -13.70 -11.60
CA SER A 168 -0.27 -13.60 -11.50
C SER A 168 0.49 -13.63 -12.86
#